data_283b8addb56dfce2c7fe45281e6726a1
#
_entry.id   283b8addb56dfce2c7fe45281e6726a1
#
_cell.length_a   1.000
_cell.length_b   1.000
_cell.length_c   1.000
_cell.angle_alpha   90.00
_cell.angle_beta   90.00
_cell.angle_gamma   90.00
#
_symmetry.space_group_name_H-M   'P 1'
#
loop_
_entity.id
_entity.type
_entity.pdbx_description
1 polymer ?
#
loop_
_entity_poly.entity_id
_entity_poly.type
_entity_poly.pdbx_seq_one_letter_code
_entity_poly.pdbx_strand_id
1 'polypeptide(L)'
;MDLSDSPEDAGFRARLREWLAKTLPALPPKPSPDDWPGRRAYDLGWQRILYDAGYADVHWQASPGVRLIFLEETERAGAPYVGAGFVGLLHAGPTIAAEGTAEQRARWLPPVLRGEEVWCQGFSEPGAGSDLAALRTRAWRDGDHYVVSGSKIWTSHAEVADWCELLVRTDPRAPKHKGITWLALRMDAPGVTVRPLRTLAGSTEFAEVFLDEVRVPVGDRVGAENDGWRVTMVTLSFERGTAFVGEVVACRRVLGELAARARRDGRWDDPALRRRLGRLNAEFRALWRLTQWNVSEAEAARGKVPGVGGSVFKLRYSQARQDLYDAAAEVLGDTALDLGHPWVRDRLSSLSYTIAAGTSQIQRDIVAERILGLPKGR
;
A
#
# COMPACT_ATOMS: atom_id res chain seq x y z
N MET A 1 19.35 -22.03 4.97
CA MET A 1 18.03 -21.62 4.43
C MET A 1 18.11 -21.74 2.92
N ASP A 2 17.29 -22.59 2.33
CA ASP A 2 17.12 -22.66 0.88
C ASP A 2 16.10 -21.60 0.48
N LEU A 3 16.46 -20.70 -0.45
CA LEU A 3 15.61 -19.63 -0.98
C LEU A 3 15.25 -19.88 -2.47
N SER A 4 15.47 -21.11 -2.94
CA SER A 4 15.03 -21.53 -4.27
C SER A 4 13.51 -21.83 -4.26
N ASP A 5 12.89 -21.67 -5.42
CA ASP A 5 11.49 -22.07 -5.60
C ASP A 5 11.39 -23.60 -5.42
N SER A 6 10.34 -24.06 -4.76
CA SER A 6 9.96 -25.47 -4.78
C SER A 6 9.55 -25.87 -6.23
N PRO A 7 9.49 -27.17 -6.56
CA PRO A 7 8.98 -27.60 -7.87
C PRO A 7 7.58 -27.06 -8.19
N GLU A 8 6.70 -26.94 -7.19
CA GLU A 8 5.35 -26.38 -7.32
C GLU A 8 5.39 -24.88 -7.61
N ASP A 9 6.21 -24.14 -6.84
CA ASP A 9 6.41 -22.70 -7.00
C ASP A 9 7.04 -22.37 -8.36
N ALA A 10 8.02 -23.14 -8.80
CA ALA A 10 8.63 -23.01 -10.12
C ALA A 10 7.59 -23.25 -11.24
N GLY A 11 6.70 -24.23 -11.06
CA GLY A 11 5.58 -24.48 -11.96
C GLY A 11 4.60 -23.31 -12.00
N PHE A 12 4.24 -22.74 -10.85
CA PHE A 12 3.39 -21.54 -10.75
C PHE A 12 4.04 -20.35 -11.47
N ARG A 13 5.33 -20.10 -11.22
CA ARG A 13 6.10 -19.03 -11.87
C ARG A 13 6.11 -19.16 -13.38
N ALA A 14 6.30 -20.38 -13.91
CA ALA A 14 6.32 -20.62 -15.36
C ALA A 14 4.94 -20.32 -15.98
N ARG A 15 3.85 -20.83 -15.40
CA ARG A 15 2.48 -20.56 -15.86
C ARG A 15 2.15 -19.08 -15.83
N LEU A 16 2.50 -18.39 -14.74
CA LEU A 16 2.25 -16.94 -14.59
C LEU A 16 2.99 -16.13 -15.66
N ARG A 17 4.27 -16.44 -15.93
CA ARG A 17 5.06 -15.79 -17.00
C ARG A 17 4.43 -15.96 -18.37
N GLU A 18 4.04 -17.20 -18.71
CA GLU A 18 3.40 -17.49 -19.99
C GLU A 18 2.07 -16.72 -20.13
N TRP A 19 1.26 -16.70 -19.08
CA TRP A 19 0.02 -15.95 -19.06
C TRP A 19 0.22 -14.45 -19.19
N LEU A 20 1.16 -13.85 -18.45
CA LEU A 20 1.51 -12.43 -18.55
C LEU A 20 1.99 -12.05 -19.95
N ALA A 21 2.85 -12.88 -20.57
CA ALA A 21 3.36 -12.63 -21.92
C ALA A 21 2.24 -12.61 -22.98
N LYS A 22 1.18 -13.38 -22.78
CA LYS A 22 -0.01 -13.40 -23.66
C LYS A 22 -0.98 -12.27 -23.39
N THR A 23 -1.14 -11.89 -22.10
CA THR A 23 -2.21 -10.98 -21.65
C THR A 23 -1.79 -9.52 -21.77
N LEU A 24 -0.57 -9.16 -21.38
CA LEU A 24 -0.14 -7.76 -21.31
C LEU A 24 -0.19 -7.01 -22.66
N PRO A 25 0.16 -7.60 -23.80
CA PRO A 25 0.07 -6.90 -25.08
C PRO A 25 -1.34 -6.51 -25.51
N ALA A 26 -2.38 -7.14 -24.92
CA ALA A 26 -3.78 -6.85 -25.22
C ALA A 26 -4.39 -5.79 -24.31
N LEU A 27 -3.65 -5.28 -23.31
CA LEU A 27 -4.15 -4.24 -22.43
C LEU A 27 -4.30 -2.90 -23.18
N PRO A 28 -5.33 -2.11 -22.86
CA PRO A 28 -5.43 -0.75 -23.37
C PRO A 28 -4.25 0.12 -22.89
N PRO A 29 -3.96 1.23 -23.58
CA PRO A 29 -2.96 2.17 -23.12
C PRO A 29 -3.24 2.65 -21.69
N LYS A 30 -2.18 2.74 -20.87
CA LYS A 30 -2.32 3.25 -19.50
C LYS A 30 -2.75 4.73 -19.54
N PRO A 31 -3.81 5.11 -18.80
CA PRO A 31 -4.28 6.49 -18.74
C PRO A 31 -3.24 7.45 -18.16
N SER A 32 -3.44 8.75 -18.41
CA SER A 32 -2.65 9.82 -17.78
C SER A 32 -2.66 9.67 -16.24
N PRO A 33 -1.54 10.01 -15.55
CA PRO A 33 -1.48 9.99 -14.09
C PRO A 33 -2.56 10.83 -13.39
N ASP A 34 -3.09 11.86 -14.05
CA ASP A 34 -4.08 12.78 -13.49
C ASP A 34 -5.52 12.45 -13.94
N ASP A 35 -5.71 11.46 -14.81
CA ASP A 35 -7.03 10.96 -15.24
C ASP A 35 -7.52 9.87 -14.26
N TRP A 36 -8.05 10.28 -13.12
CA TRP A 36 -8.51 9.34 -12.08
C TRP A 36 -9.67 8.46 -12.52
N PRO A 37 -10.71 8.94 -13.24
CA PRO A 37 -11.73 8.06 -13.78
C PRO A 37 -11.20 7.02 -14.76
N GLY A 38 -10.33 7.42 -15.68
CA GLY A 38 -9.67 6.51 -16.62
C GLY A 38 -8.76 5.49 -15.89
N ARG A 39 -7.99 5.94 -14.89
CA ARG A 39 -7.16 5.06 -14.06
C ARG A 39 -8.00 4.06 -13.26
N ARG A 40 -9.11 4.50 -12.65
CA ARG A 40 -10.04 3.57 -12.01
C ARG A 40 -10.51 2.48 -12.98
N ALA A 41 -10.99 2.87 -14.16
CA ALA A 41 -11.46 1.92 -15.17
C ALA A 41 -10.36 0.94 -15.61
N TYR A 42 -9.13 1.44 -15.80
CA TYR A 42 -7.97 0.64 -16.16
C TYR A 42 -7.57 -0.36 -15.07
N ASP A 43 -7.47 0.09 -13.82
CA ASP A 43 -7.04 -0.72 -12.69
C ASP A 43 -8.09 -1.78 -12.34
N LEU A 44 -9.39 -1.43 -12.36
CA LEU A 44 -10.47 -2.39 -12.17
C LEU A 44 -10.58 -3.38 -13.33
N GLY A 45 -10.32 -2.94 -14.58
CA GLY A 45 -10.23 -3.80 -15.74
C GLY A 45 -9.11 -4.83 -15.60
N TRP A 46 -7.94 -4.43 -15.11
CA TRP A 46 -6.84 -5.33 -14.80
C TRP A 46 -7.22 -6.34 -13.71
N GLN A 47 -7.84 -5.88 -12.63
CA GLN A 47 -8.30 -6.76 -11.55
C GLN A 47 -9.34 -7.78 -12.06
N ARG A 48 -10.21 -7.38 -12.98
CA ARG A 48 -11.15 -8.30 -13.63
C ARG A 48 -10.45 -9.37 -14.45
N ILE A 49 -9.42 -9.00 -15.21
CA ILE A 49 -8.59 -9.94 -15.97
C ILE A 49 -7.90 -10.94 -15.03
N LEU A 50 -7.39 -10.48 -13.88
CA LEU A 50 -6.83 -11.34 -12.84
C LEU A 50 -7.90 -12.30 -12.27
N TYR A 51 -9.10 -11.80 -12.04
CA TYR A 51 -10.21 -12.60 -11.52
C TYR A 51 -10.61 -13.71 -12.49
N ASP A 52 -10.80 -13.40 -13.75
CA ASP A 52 -11.19 -14.34 -14.79
C ASP A 52 -10.09 -15.41 -15.05
N ALA A 53 -8.83 -15.08 -14.74
CA ALA A 53 -7.68 -15.99 -14.83
C ALA A 53 -7.39 -16.77 -13.54
N GLY A 54 -8.13 -16.53 -12.44
CA GLY A 54 -7.92 -17.18 -11.15
C GLY A 54 -6.74 -16.65 -10.33
N TYR A 55 -6.32 -15.40 -10.57
CA TYR A 55 -5.21 -14.75 -9.84
C TYR A 55 -5.67 -13.62 -8.89
N ALA A 56 -6.97 -13.31 -8.85
CA ALA A 56 -7.47 -12.14 -8.09
C ALA A 56 -7.25 -12.22 -6.58
N ASP A 57 -7.31 -13.41 -6.00
CA ASP A 57 -7.22 -13.67 -4.57
C ASP A 57 -5.82 -14.08 -4.09
N VAL A 58 -4.82 -14.02 -4.95
CA VAL A 58 -3.42 -14.36 -4.61
C VAL A 58 -2.93 -13.55 -3.41
N HIS A 59 -3.38 -12.29 -3.27
CA HIS A 59 -3.02 -11.46 -2.11
C HIS A 59 -3.62 -11.97 -0.78
N TRP A 60 -4.69 -12.76 -0.80
CA TRP A 60 -5.42 -13.18 0.39
C TRP A 60 -5.19 -14.64 0.75
N GLN A 61 -5.27 -15.54 -0.24
CA GLN A 61 -5.35 -16.98 -0.01
C GLN A 61 -4.06 -17.73 -0.33
N ALA A 62 -3.20 -17.16 -1.21
CA ALA A 62 -1.98 -17.84 -1.57
C ALA A 62 -0.98 -17.89 -0.42
N SER A 63 -0.12 -18.91 -0.43
CA SER A 63 1.03 -18.96 0.47
C SER A 63 1.90 -17.70 0.32
N PRO A 64 2.64 -17.30 1.36
CA PRO A 64 3.54 -16.15 1.26
C PRO A 64 4.55 -16.29 0.11
N GLY A 65 5.03 -17.50 -0.20
CA GLY A 65 5.95 -17.77 -1.32
C GLY A 65 5.30 -17.54 -2.67
N VAL A 66 4.11 -18.08 -2.92
CA VAL A 66 3.34 -17.86 -4.16
C VAL A 66 3.02 -16.38 -4.34
N ARG A 67 2.66 -15.69 -3.27
CA ARG A 67 2.41 -14.24 -3.29
C ARG A 67 3.66 -13.45 -3.69
N LEU A 68 4.82 -13.83 -3.16
CA LEU A 68 6.10 -13.21 -3.51
C LEU A 68 6.43 -13.40 -4.99
N ILE A 69 6.22 -14.62 -5.53
CA ILE A 69 6.42 -14.95 -6.94
C ILE A 69 5.47 -14.09 -7.81
N PHE A 70 4.21 -13.99 -7.43
CA PHE A 70 3.23 -13.20 -8.16
C PHE A 70 3.66 -11.73 -8.26
N LEU A 71 4.02 -11.10 -7.13
CA LEU A 71 4.49 -9.71 -7.10
C LEU A 71 5.79 -9.51 -7.89
N GLU A 72 6.72 -10.47 -7.82
CA GLU A 72 7.97 -10.40 -8.58
C GLU A 72 7.74 -10.48 -10.09
N GLU A 73 6.94 -11.45 -10.54
CA GLU A 73 6.74 -11.69 -11.96
C GLU A 73 5.85 -10.64 -12.62
N THR A 74 4.80 -10.17 -11.93
CA THR A 74 3.95 -9.08 -12.43
C THR A 74 4.74 -7.78 -12.59
N GLU A 75 5.56 -7.40 -11.60
CA GLU A 75 6.40 -6.21 -11.69
C GLU A 75 7.49 -6.34 -12.78
N ARG A 76 8.15 -7.50 -12.89
CA ARG A 76 9.14 -7.74 -13.94
C ARG A 76 8.57 -7.67 -15.35
N ALA A 77 7.34 -8.12 -15.52
CA ALA A 77 6.63 -8.07 -16.79
C ALA A 77 6.09 -6.66 -17.11
N GLY A 78 6.14 -5.72 -16.17
CA GLY A 78 5.55 -4.39 -16.30
C GLY A 78 4.03 -4.41 -16.27
N ALA A 79 3.43 -5.41 -15.63
CA ALA A 79 1.99 -5.49 -15.44
C ALA A 79 1.47 -4.31 -14.60
N PRO A 80 0.20 -3.91 -14.74
CA PRO A 80 -0.39 -2.94 -13.84
C PRO A 80 -0.28 -3.41 -12.39
N TYR A 81 0.03 -2.50 -11.49
CA TYR A 81 -0.08 -2.75 -10.05
C TYR A 81 -1.55 -2.61 -9.62
N VAL A 82 -1.86 -2.92 -8.38
CA VAL A 82 -3.23 -2.87 -7.84
C VAL A 82 -3.92 -1.48 -7.97
N GLY A 83 -3.16 -0.41 -8.18
CA GLY A 83 -3.65 0.94 -8.48
C GLY A 83 -4.75 1.41 -7.53
N ALA A 84 -5.88 1.86 -8.08
CA ALA A 84 -7.05 2.28 -7.31
C ALA A 84 -7.65 1.16 -6.44
N GLY A 85 -7.40 -0.11 -6.77
CA GLY A 85 -7.79 -1.27 -5.96
C GLY A 85 -6.96 -1.48 -4.69
N PHE A 86 -5.92 -0.68 -4.44
CA PHE A 86 -4.93 -0.88 -3.36
C PHE A 86 -5.57 -1.10 -1.98
N VAL A 87 -6.43 -0.20 -1.55
CA VAL A 87 -7.06 -0.29 -0.21
C VAL A 87 -8.01 -1.49 -0.13
N GLY A 88 -8.83 -1.71 -1.16
CA GLY A 88 -9.74 -2.86 -1.21
C GLY A 88 -9.00 -4.20 -1.16
N LEU A 89 -7.93 -4.35 -1.93
CA LEU A 89 -7.20 -5.61 -2.06
C LEU A 89 -6.21 -5.87 -0.92
N LEU A 90 -5.57 -4.83 -0.37
CA LEU A 90 -4.46 -5.01 0.58
C LEU A 90 -4.77 -4.57 2.01
N HIS A 91 -5.88 -3.85 2.23
CA HIS A 91 -6.27 -3.33 3.54
C HIS A 91 -7.68 -3.78 3.94
N ALA A 92 -8.73 -3.17 3.36
CA ALA A 92 -10.12 -3.40 3.75
C ALA A 92 -10.54 -4.86 3.51
N GLY A 93 -10.23 -5.44 2.36
CA GLY A 93 -10.60 -6.81 2.03
C GLY A 93 -10.04 -7.84 3.00
N PRO A 94 -8.71 -7.91 3.22
CA PRO A 94 -8.13 -8.81 4.22
C PRO A 94 -8.66 -8.56 5.64
N THR A 95 -8.91 -7.30 6.01
CA THR A 95 -9.50 -6.95 7.32
C THR A 95 -10.92 -7.47 7.45
N ILE A 96 -11.76 -7.29 6.43
CA ILE A 96 -13.13 -7.81 6.39
C ILE A 96 -13.13 -9.35 6.38
N ALA A 97 -12.19 -9.97 5.66
CA ALA A 97 -12.05 -11.43 5.66
C ALA A 97 -11.74 -11.98 7.05
N ALA A 98 -10.91 -11.27 7.84
CA ALA A 98 -10.53 -11.68 9.19
C ALA A 98 -11.57 -11.33 10.26
N GLU A 99 -12.17 -10.13 10.19
CA GLU A 99 -12.94 -9.53 11.27
C GLU A 99 -14.43 -9.33 10.95
N GLY A 100 -14.83 -9.44 9.68
CA GLY A 100 -16.21 -9.25 9.25
C GLY A 100 -17.11 -10.42 9.56
N THR A 101 -18.43 -10.18 9.63
CA THR A 101 -19.45 -11.22 9.69
C THR A 101 -19.53 -11.99 8.36
N ALA A 102 -20.25 -13.10 8.35
CA ALA A 102 -20.49 -13.86 7.12
C ALA A 102 -21.19 -13.01 6.04
N GLU A 103 -22.17 -12.20 6.46
CA GLU A 103 -22.92 -11.30 5.58
C GLU A 103 -22.02 -10.18 5.02
N GLN A 104 -21.16 -9.59 5.85
CA GLN A 104 -20.21 -8.57 5.44
C GLN A 104 -19.20 -9.13 4.45
N ARG A 105 -18.65 -10.30 4.71
CA ARG A 105 -17.76 -11.00 3.75
C ARG A 105 -18.44 -11.28 2.42
N ALA A 106 -19.68 -11.80 2.46
CA ALA A 106 -20.44 -12.09 1.26
C ALA A 106 -20.80 -10.83 0.45
N ARG A 107 -20.99 -9.69 1.10
CA ARG A 107 -21.34 -8.41 0.48
C ARG A 107 -20.13 -7.74 -0.18
N TRP A 108 -18.98 -7.63 0.51
CA TRP A 108 -17.89 -6.76 0.10
C TRP A 108 -16.71 -7.45 -0.58
N LEU A 109 -16.41 -8.72 -0.23
CA LEU A 109 -15.23 -9.37 -0.80
C LEU A 109 -15.39 -9.70 -2.30
N PRO A 110 -16.52 -10.23 -2.78
CA PRO A 110 -16.65 -10.55 -4.20
C PRO A 110 -16.54 -9.35 -5.14
N PRO A 111 -17.16 -8.17 -4.89
CA PRO A 111 -16.98 -6.99 -5.75
C PRO A 111 -15.54 -6.49 -5.82
N VAL A 112 -14.81 -6.50 -4.69
CA VAL A 112 -13.38 -6.13 -4.66
C VAL A 112 -12.57 -7.09 -5.53
N LEU A 113 -12.76 -8.40 -5.40
CA LEU A 113 -12.02 -9.40 -6.17
C LEU A 113 -12.34 -9.32 -7.66
N ARG A 114 -13.60 -9.03 -8.02
CA ARG A 114 -14.03 -8.89 -9.42
C ARG A 114 -13.65 -7.56 -10.06
N GLY A 115 -13.02 -6.64 -9.32
CA GLY A 115 -12.70 -5.32 -9.83
C GLY A 115 -13.93 -4.47 -10.12
N GLU A 116 -14.91 -4.47 -9.24
CA GLU A 116 -16.18 -3.73 -9.38
C GLU A 116 -16.22 -2.52 -8.43
N GLU A 117 -15.55 -2.58 -7.29
CA GLU A 117 -15.56 -1.54 -6.26
C GLU A 117 -14.15 -1.11 -5.86
N VAL A 118 -14.01 0.19 -5.61
CA VAL A 118 -12.80 0.83 -5.08
C VAL A 118 -13.03 1.24 -3.64
N TRP A 119 -12.06 0.96 -2.78
CA TRP A 119 -12.03 1.38 -1.39
C TRP A 119 -10.95 2.42 -1.16
N CYS A 120 -11.23 3.41 -0.30
CA CYS A 120 -10.24 4.34 0.23
C CYS A 120 -10.08 4.18 1.75
N GLN A 121 -9.05 4.83 2.32
CA GLN A 121 -8.74 4.71 3.75
C GLN A 121 -8.92 6.05 4.47
N GLY A 122 -9.89 6.12 5.37
CA GLY A 122 -10.19 7.27 6.22
C GLY A 122 -9.63 7.11 7.64
N PHE A 123 -8.30 7.05 7.77
CA PHE A 123 -7.63 6.87 9.07
C PHE A 123 -7.10 8.18 9.62
N SER A 124 -6.10 8.76 8.96
CA SER A 124 -5.40 9.96 9.42
C SER A 124 -6.30 11.21 9.45
N GLU A 125 -6.03 12.09 10.40
CA GLU A 125 -6.65 13.42 10.51
C GLU A 125 -5.57 14.50 10.51
N PRO A 126 -5.89 15.78 10.27
CA PRO A 126 -4.91 16.87 10.33
C PRO A 126 -4.11 16.92 11.65
N GLY A 127 -4.73 16.50 12.76
CA GLY A 127 -4.10 16.43 14.08
C GLY A 127 -3.73 15.02 14.56
N ALA A 128 -3.91 13.97 13.76
CA ALA A 128 -3.70 12.58 14.15
C ALA A 128 -3.14 11.73 13.00
N GLY A 129 -1.84 11.83 12.75
CA GLY A 129 -1.10 11.03 11.79
C GLY A 129 -0.33 9.90 12.47
N SER A 130 0.93 10.15 12.90
CA SER A 130 1.73 9.15 13.65
C SER A 130 1.04 8.72 14.93
N ASP A 131 0.35 9.64 15.59
CA ASP A 131 -0.49 9.38 16.74
C ASP A 131 -1.96 9.14 16.32
N LEU A 132 -2.17 8.08 15.52
CA LEU A 132 -3.48 7.77 14.96
C LEU A 132 -4.56 7.57 16.04
N ALA A 133 -4.19 7.02 17.19
CA ALA A 133 -5.15 6.82 18.29
C ALA A 133 -5.68 8.12 18.91
N ALA A 134 -5.11 9.29 18.54
CA ALA A 134 -5.63 10.61 18.92
C ALA A 134 -6.74 11.14 17.98
N LEU A 135 -7.23 10.32 17.04
CA LEU A 135 -8.29 10.71 16.11
C LEU A 135 -9.54 11.25 16.84
N ARG A 136 -10.20 12.25 16.21
CA ARG A 136 -11.32 13.01 16.77
C ARG A 136 -12.58 12.97 15.92
N THR A 137 -12.56 12.44 14.70
CA THR A 137 -13.79 12.18 13.92
C THR A 137 -14.72 11.37 14.80
N ARG A 138 -15.83 11.98 15.19
CA ARG A 138 -16.76 11.40 16.17
C ARG A 138 -17.88 10.64 15.46
N ALA A 139 -18.38 9.61 16.12
CA ALA A 139 -19.60 8.94 15.74
C ALA A 139 -20.45 8.65 16.98
N TRP A 140 -21.74 8.88 16.89
CA TRP A 140 -22.69 8.50 17.92
C TRP A 140 -23.85 7.70 17.33
N ARG A 141 -24.39 6.82 18.11
CA ARG A 141 -25.48 5.96 17.65
C ARG A 141 -26.80 6.71 17.69
N ASP A 142 -27.54 6.66 16.58
CA ASP A 142 -28.90 7.15 16.42
C ASP A 142 -29.76 6.04 15.79
N GLY A 143 -30.45 5.28 16.64
CA GLY A 143 -31.23 4.12 16.23
C GLY A 143 -30.35 3.03 15.61
N ASP A 144 -30.60 2.72 14.35
CA ASP A 144 -29.92 1.71 13.54
C ASP A 144 -28.74 2.28 12.72
N HIS A 145 -28.35 3.54 12.96
CA HIS A 145 -27.23 4.21 12.31
C HIS A 145 -26.23 4.78 13.31
N TYR A 146 -25.01 4.97 12.85
CA TYR A 146 -24.04 5.93 13.39
C TYR A 146 -24.17 7.24 12.63
N VAL A 147 -24.15 8.36 13.34
CA VAL A 147 -24.03 9.72 12.75
C VAL A 147 -22.58 10.15 12.92
N VAL A 148 -21.91 10.43 11.80
CA VAL A 148 -20.46 10.67 11.76
C VAL A 148 -20.18 12.10 11.37
N SER A 149 -19.32 12.80 12.16
CA SER A 149 -18.86 14.15 11.85
C SER A 149 -17.36 14.29 12.14
N GLY A 150 -16.63 14.92 11.21
CA GLY A 150 -15.19 15.16 11.31
C GLY A 150 -14.53 15.32 9.95
N SER A 151 -13.22 15.14 9.92
CA SER A 151 -12.46 15.16 8.65
C SER A 151 -11.32 14.18 8.66
N LYS A 152 -11.00 13.65 7.48
CA LYS A 152 -9.86 12.78 7.22
C LYS A 152 -8.95 13.41 6.19
N ILE A 153 -7.66 13.09 6.24
CA ILE A 153 -6.66 13.62 5.32
C ILE A 153 -5.74 12.50 4.82
N TRP A 154 -5.10 12.71 3.71
CA TRP A 154 -4.25 11.72 3.03
C TRP A 154 -5.02 10.46 2.60
N THR A 155 -6.30 10.63 2.29
CA THR A 155 -7.17 9.55 1.84
C THR A 155 -6.88 9.26 0.38
N SER A 156 -6.17 8.15 0.12
CA SER A 156 -5.78 7.73 -1.24
C SER A 156 -7.02 7.35 -2.05
N HIS A 157 -7.08 7.85 -3.29
CA HIS A 157 -8.11 7.51 -4.28
C HIS A 157 -9.55 7.86 -3.88
N ALA A 158 -9.76 8.75 -2.89
CA ALA A 158 -11.09 9.10 -2.40
C ALA A 158 -12.02 9.67 -3.48
N GLU A 159 -11.47 10.34 -4.51
CA GLU A 159 -12.26 10.89 -5.63
C GLU A 159 -12.98 9.81 -6.44
N VAL A 160 -12.44 8.60 -6.46
CA VAL A 160 -12.97 7.51 -7.28
C VAL A 160 -13.38 6.30 -6.47
N ALA A 161 -13.40 6.41 -5.14
CA ALA A 161 -13.77 5.33 -4.25
C ALA A 161 -15.28 5.20 -4.09
N ASP A 162 -15.77 3.97 -3.97
CA ASP A 162 -17.15 3.63 -3.63
C ASP A 162 -17.33 3.52 -2.12
N TRP A 163 -16.30 3.04 -1.43
CA TRP A 163 -16.28 2.78 0.00
C TRP A 163 -15.05 3.37 0.68
N CYS A 164 -15.18 3.64 1.97
CA CYS A 164 -14.09 4.05 2.83
C CYS A 164 -14.01 3.13 4.07
N GLU A 165 -12.84 2.55 4.32
CA GLU A 165 -12.54 2.00 5.63
C GLU A 165 -12.26 3.17 6.59
N LEU A 166 -13.18 3.44 7.50
CA LEU A 166 -13.21 4.64 8.32
C LEU A 166 -12.99 4.34 9.80
N LEU A 167 -12.07 5.07 10.43
CA LEU A 167 -11.91 5.06 11.89
C LEU A 167 -12.60 6.27 12.52
N VAL A 168 -13.42 5.98 13.53
CA VAL A 168 -14.19 7.01 14.25
C VAL A 168 -14.06 6.85 15.76
N ARG A 169 -14.26 7.93 16.49
CA ARG A 169 -14.33 7.97 17.96
C ARG A 169 -15.79 7.80 18.40
N THR A 170 -16.13 6.62 18.90
CA THR A 170 -17.47 6.29 19.42
C THR A 170 -17.59 6.53 20.93
N ASP A 171 -16.49 6.40 21.70
CA ASP A 171 -16.45 6.81 23.10
C ASP A 171 -15.27 7.80 23.35
N PRO A 172 -15.55 9.10 23.46
CA PRO A 172 -14.54 10.12 23.71
C PRO A 172 -13.98 10.10 25.15
N ARG A 173 -14.62 9.40 26.10
CA ARG A 173 -14.18 9.30 27.50
C ARG A 173 -13.30 8.07 27.73
N ALA A 174 -13.26 7.15 26.80
CA ALA A 174 -12.44 5.95 26.90
C ALA A 174 -10.94 6.27 26.77
N PRO A 175 -10.05 5.42 27.33
CA PRO A 175 -8.62 5.53 27.08
C PRO A 175 -8.28 5.57 25.59
N LYS A 176 -7.18 6.22 25.22
CA LYS A 176 -6.80 6.59 23.84
C LYS A 176 -7.00 5.50 22.78
N HIS A 177 -6.58 4.27 23.06
CA HIS A 177 -6.72 3.12 22.15
C HIS A 177 -8.07 2.38 22.28
N LYS A 178 -8.93 2.85 23.17
CA LYS A 178 -10.30 2.36 23.33
C LYS A 178 -11.28 3.40 22.80
N GLY A 179 -12.53 3.03 22.61
CA GLY A 179 -13.55 3.97 22.11
C GLY A 179 -13.35 4.36 20.63
N ILE A 180 -12.58 3.59 19.87
CA ILE A 180 -12.44 3.71 18.41
C ILE A 180 -13.26 2.57 17.77
N THR A 181 -13.97 2.89 16.69
CA THR A 181 -14.75 1.92 15.92
C THR A 181 -14.36 1.99 14.46
N TRP A 182 -14.33 0.84 13.79
CA TRP A 182 -14.09 0.72 12.36
C TRP A 182 -15.43 0.58 11.62
N LEU A 183 -15.69 1.46 10.65
CA LEU A 183 -16.91 1.50 9.85
C LEU A 183 -16.59 1.39 8.36
N ALA A 184 -17.44 0.69 7.60
CA ALA A 184 -17.49 0.80 6.15
C ALA A 184 -18.44 1.94 5.77
N LEU A 185 -17.91 3.00 5.17
CA LEU A 185 -18.66 4.18 4.78
C LEU A 185 -18.82 4.22 3.26
N ARG A 186 -20.04 4.43 2.76
CA ARG A 186 -20.29 4.77 1.34
C ARG A 186 -19.79 6.18 1.04
N MET A 187 -18.96 6.31 -0.01
CA MET A 187 -18.39 7.61 -0.38
C MET A 187 -19.40 8.55 -1.08
N ASP A 188 -20.50 8.00 -1.60
CA ASP A 188 -21.62 8.75 -2.17
C ASP A 188 -22.71 9.10 -1.14
N ALA A 189 -22.50 8.80 0.16
CA ALA A 189 -23.47 9.11 1.21
C ALA A 189 -23.63 10.63 1.38
N PRO A 190 -24.88 11.13 1.61
CA PRO A 190 -25.11 12.54 1.92
C PRO A 190 -24.22 13.01 3.09
N GLY A 191 -23.63 14.19 2.96
CA GLY A 191 -22.72 14.78 3.94
C GLY A 191 -21.24 14.42 3.75
N VAL A 192 -20.89 13.56 2.78
CA VAL A 192 -19.49 13.31 2.39
C VAL A 192 -19.06 14.35 1.35
N THR A 193 -17.93 15.02 1.63
CA THR A 193 -17.30 15.94 0.67
C THR A 193 -15.84 15.59 0.51
N VAL A 194 -15.41 15.36 -0.73
CA VAL A 194 -14.02 15.02 -1.08
C VAL A 194 -13.33 16.24 -1.70
N ARG A 195 -12.15 16.61 -1.20
CA ARG A 195 -11.31 17.68 -1.75
C ARG A 195 -9.93 17.13 -2.09
N PRO A 196 -9.56 17.05 -3.38
CA PRO A 196 -8.24 16.59 -3.80
C PRO A 196 -7.12 17.45 -3.22
N LEU A 197 -6.03 16.82 -2.84
CA LEU A 197 -4.80 17.45 -2.38
C LEU A 197 -3.71 17.31 -3.44
N ARG A 198 -3.18 18.42 -3.92
CA ARG A 198 -2.04 18.41 -4.82
C ARG A 198 -0.75 18.19 -4.03
N THR A 199 -0.05 17.10 -4.33
CA THR A 199 1.24 16.78 -3.73
C THR A 199 2.39 17.55 -4.38
N LEU A 200 3.58 17.49 -3.76
CA LEU A 200 4.81 18.06 -4.35
C LEU A 200 5.14 17.46 -5.73
N ALA A 201 4.80 16.20 -5.96
CA ALA A 201 4.96 15.52 -7.25
C ALA A 201 3.91 15.93 -8.30
N GLY A 202 2.99 16.84 -7.96
CA GLY A 202 1.92 17.29 -8.83
C GLY A 202 0.68 16.38 -8.88
N SER A 203 0.73 15.19 -8.27
CA SER A 203 -0.40 14.23 -8.21
C SER A 203 -1.48 14.69 -7.27
N THR A 204 -2.75 14.37 -7.59
CA THR A 204 -3.93 14.51 -6.73
C THR A 204 -4.41 13.16 -6.18
N GLU A 205 -3.49 12.22 -5.98
CA GLU A 205 -3.80 10.88 -5.46
C GLU A 205 -4.50 10.89 -4.10
N PHE A 206 -4.20 11.89 -3.27
CA PHE A 206 -4.75 12.03 -1.94
C PHE A 206 -5.83 13.10 -1.88
N ALA A 207 -6.76 12.93 -0.94
CA ALA A 207 -7.79 13.91 -0.66
C ALA A 207 -7.93 14.18 0.84
N GLU A 208 -8.54 15.30 1.14
CA GLU A 208 -9.23 15.57 2.39
C GLU A 208 -10.70 15.15 2.24
N VAL A 209 -11.22 14.43 3.23
CA VAL A 209 -12.61 13.96 3.25
C VAL A 209 -13.31 14.59 4.45
N PHE A 210 -14.32 15.40 4.19
CA PHE A 210 -15.15 16.02 5.22
C PHE A 210 -16.43 15.22 5.39
N LEU A 211 -16.83 15.03 6.65
CA LEU A 211 -17.98 14.26 7.06
C LEU A 211 -18.87 15.16 7.90
N ASP A 212 -20.07 15.46 7.40
CA ASP A 212 -21.05 16.31 8.04
C ASP A 212 -22.34 15.52 8.30
N GLU A 213 -22.50 15.04 9.53
CA GLU A 213 -23.61 14.22 10.01
C GLU A 213 -23.94 13.02 9.10
N VAL A 214 -22.91 12.38 8.55
CA VAL A 214 -23.05 11.24 7.63
C VAL A 214 -23.65 10.05 8.37
N ARG A 215 -24.71 9.47 7.84
CA ARG A 215 -25.39 8.30 8.41
C ARG A 215 -24.78 7.00 7.88
N VAL A 216 -24.26 6.18 8.79
CA VAL A 216 -23.65 4.88 8.48
C VAL A 216 -24.47 3.79 9.19
N PRO A 217 -25.02 2.79 8.49
CA PRO A 217 -25.75 1.71 9.13
C PRO A 217 -24.91 0.98 10.18
N VAL A 218 -25.52 0.59 11.30
CA VAL A 218 -24.84 -0.20 12.36
C VAL A 218 -24.30 -1.52 11.80
N GLY A 219 -24.98 -2.10 10.81
CA GLY A 219 -24.54 -3.32 10.12
C GLY A 219 -23.24 -3.15 9.31
N ASP A 220 -22.83 -1.93 9.02
CA ASP A 220 -21.59 -1.61 8.31
C ASP A 220 -20.39 -1.39 9.27
N ARG A 221 -20.53 -1.70 10.55
CA ARG A 221 -19.45 -1.76 11.53
C ARG A 221 -18.74 -3.12 11.44
N VAL A 222 -17.42 -3.10 11.25
CA VAL A 222 -16.58 -4.31 11.29
C VAL A 222 -15.97 -4.46 12.69
N GLY A 223 -16.14 -5.64 13.27
CA GLY A 223 -15.77 -5.89 14.67
C GLY A 223 -16.76 -5.30 15.68
N ALA A 224 -16.40 -5.31 16.96
CA ALA A 224 -17.23 -4.75 18.02
C ALA A 224 -17.10 -3.23 18.09
N GLU A 225 -18.14 -2.55 18.60
CA GLU A 225 -18.07 -1.12 18.94
C GLU A 225 -16.98 -0.88 19.98
N ASN A 226 -16.21 0.19 19.81
CA ASN A 226 -15.06 0.56 20.65
C ASN A 226 -13.84 -0.39 20.56
N ASP A 227 -13.85 -1.39 19.67
CA ASP A 227 -12.73 -2.32 19.42
C ASP A 227 -12.01 -2.07 18.09
N GLY A 228 -12.32 -0.96 17.43
CA GLY A 228 -11.76 -0.60 16.12
C GLY A 228 -10.24 -0.46 16.11
N TRP A 229 -9.60 -0.16 17.25
CA TRP A 229 -8.14 -0.16 17.33
C TRP A 229 -7.53 -1.56 17.09
N ARG A 230 -8.13 -2.61 17.66
CA ARG A 230 -7.69 -3.98 17.40
C ARG A 230 -7.88 -4.35 15.93
N VAL A 231 -9.03 -4.02 15.35
CA VAL A 231 -9.29 -4.19 13.91
C VAL A 231 -8.26 -3.44 13.07
N THR A 232 -7.92 -2.21 13.42
CA THR A 232 -6.87 -1.42 12.76
C THR A 232 -5.51 -2.13 12.81
N MET A 233 -5.16 -2.75 13.93
CA MET A 233 -3.90 -3.49 14.03
C MET A 233 -3.87 -4.71 13.09
N VAL A 234 -5.00 -5.33 12.82
CA VAL A 234 -5.13 -6.38 11.80
C VAL A 234 -4.88 -5.78 10.40
N THR A 235 -5.54 -4.68 10.04
CA THR A 235 -5.30 -3.96 8.76
C THR A 235 -3.82 -3.66 8.57
N LEU A 236 -3.19 -3.01 9.55
CA LEU A 236 -1.77 -2.61 9.49
C LEU A 236 -0.80 -3.82 9.49
N SER A 237 -1.23 -5.01 9.92
CA SER A 237 -0.40 -6.21 9.84
C SER A 237 -0.27 -6.72 8.40
N PHE A 238 -1.32 -6.61 7.60
CA PHE A 238 -1.28 -6.96 6.18
C PHE A 238 -0.37 -6.01 5.39
N GLU A 239 -0.38 -4.73 5.70
CA GLU A 239 0.49 -3.72 5.09
C GLU A 239 1.99 -4.03 5.29
N ARG A 240 2.38 -4.56 6.46
CA ARG A 240 3.79 -4.80 6.82
C ARG A 240 4.40 -6.04 6.16
N GLY A 241 3.61 -6.93 5.57
CA GLY A 241 4.09 -8.21 5.05
C GLY A 241 4.72 -8.09 3.66
N THR A 242 3.94 -7.70 2.68
CA THR A 242 4.29 -7.75 1.25
C THR A 242 4.05 -6.45 0.48
N ALA A 243 3.53 -5.40 1.13
CA ALA A 243 3.08 -4.17 0.46
C ALA A 243 4.15 -3.47 -0.37
N PHE A 244 5.43 -3.56 0.02
CA PHE A 244 6.53 -2.88 -0.69
C PHE A 244 7.38 -3.83 -1.55
N VAL A 245 6.98 -5.07 -1.71
CA VAL A 245 7.78 -6.09 -2.43
C VAL A 245 7.90 -5.76 -3.92
N GLY A 246 6.77 -5.48 -4.58
CA GLY A 246 6.76 -5.06 -5.98
C GLY A 246 7.63 -3.83 -6.22
N GLU A 247 7.59 -2.88 -5.28
CA GLU A 247 8.37 -1.64 -5.38
C GLU A 247 9.89 -1.85 -5.30
N VAL A 248 10.38 -2.87 -4.59
CA VAL A 248 11.82 -3.22 -4.62
C VAL A 248 12.21 -3.75 -6.00
N VAL A 249 11.35 -4.54 -6.63
CA VAL A 249 11.57 -5.04 -7.99
C VAL A 249 11.55 -3.87 -8.98
N ALA A 250 10.61 -2.93 -8.84
CA ALA A 250 10.55 -1.70 -9.62
C ALA A 250 11.80 -0.85 -9.47
N CYS A 251 12.28 -0.63 -8.23
CA CYS A 251 13.53 0.11 -7.99
C CYS A 251 14.75 -0.57 -8.64
N ARG A 252 14.81 -1.91 -8.65
CA ARG A 252 15.89 -2.64 -9.33
C ARG A 252 15.82 -2.47 -10.84
N ARG A 253 14.64 -2.43 -11.44
CA ARG A 253 14.45 -2.13 -12.86
C ARG A 253 14.92 -0.72 -13.18
N VAL A 254 14.44 0.28 -12.41
CA VAL A 254 14.87 1.69 -12.56
C VAL A 254 16.40 1.84 -12.42
N LEU A 255 17.01 1.14 -11.46
CA LEU A 255 18.48 1.15 -11.30
C LEU A 255 19.20 0.60 -12.54
N GLY A 256 18.66 -0.45 -13.17
CA GLY A 256 19.17 -0.98 -14.43
C GLY A 256 19.07 0.01 -15.59
N GLU A 257 17.91 0.65 -15.72
CA GLU A 257 17.65 1.70 -16.71
C GLU A 257 18.59 2.91 -16.51
N LEU A 258 18.78 3.32 -15.25
CA LEU A 258 19.69 4.40 -14.87
C LEU A 258 21.14 4.08 -15.22
N ALA A 259 21.59 2.87 -14.93
CA ALA A 259 22.93 2.42 -15.31
C ALA A 259 23.13 2.37 -16.84
N ALA A 260 22.10 1.95 -17.59
CA ALA A 260 22.11 1.97 -19.04
C ALA A 260 22.14 3.40 -19.59
N ARG A 261 21.37 4.31 -19.01
CA ARG A 261 21.37 5.74 -19.37
C ARG A 261 22.73 6.38 -19.10
N ALA A 262 23.31 6.15 -17.91
CA ALA A 262 24.63 6.68 -17.56
C ALA A 262 25.73 6.22 -18.55
N ARG A 263 25.64 4.97 -19.06
CA ARG A 263 26.58 4.49 -20.11
C ARG A 263 26.38 5.22 -21.42
N ARG A 264 25.14 5.38 -21.89
CA ARG A 264 24.85 6.09 -23.16
C ARG A 264 25.31 7.55 -23.14
N ASP A 265 25.16 8.21 -21.99
CA ASP A 265 25.46 9.61 -21.82
C ASP A 265 26.93 9.88 -21.43
N GLY A 266 27.79 8.84 -21.42
CA GLY A 266 29.22 8.94 -21.06
C GLY A 266 29.50 9.21 -19.59
N ARG A 267 28.46 9.17 -18.72
CA ARG A 267 28.58 9.42 -17.26
C ARG A 267 29.07 8.21 -16.49
N TRP A 268 29.12 7.05 -17.13
CA TRP A 268 29.61 5.82 -16.51
C TRP A 268 31.07 5.86 -16.11
N ASP A 269 31.86 6.76 -16.71
CA ASP A 269 33.28 6.93 -16.40
C ASP A 269 33.52 7.62 -15.06
N ASP A 270 32.52 8.29 -14.51
CA ASP A 270 32.58 8.82 -13.14
C ASP A 270 32.63 7.68 -12.09
N PRO A 271 33.74 7.55 -11.36
CA PRO A 271 33.90 6.48 -10.35
C PRO A 271 32.99 6.71 -9.13
N ALA A 272 32.57 7.95 -8.84
CA ALA A 272 31.66 8.25 -7.74
C ALA A 272 30.26 7.74 -8.05
N LEU A 273 29.76 8.02 -9.27
CA LEU A 273 28.48 7.53 -9.74
C LEU A 273 28.45 5.98 -9.76
N ARG A 274 29.49 5.34 -10.32
CA ARG A 274 29.59 3.87 -10.34
C ARG A 274 29.52 3.27 -8.95
N ARG A 275 30.26 3.82 -7.98
CA ARG A 275 30.23 3.37 -6.59
C ARG A 275 28.85 3.54 -5.96
N ARG A 276 28.18 4.68 -6.25
CA ARG A 276 26.81 4.95 -5.75
C ARG A 276 25.82 3.92 -6.29
N LEU A 277 25.81 3.69 -7.60
CA LEU A 277 24.94 2.71 -8.24
C LEU A 277 25.24 1.27 -7.78
N GLY A 278 26.52 0.93 -7.62
CA GLY A 278 26.95 -0.37 -7.06
C GLY A 278 26.45 -0.61 -5.64
N ARG A 279 26.52 0.42 -4.78
CA ARG A 279 25.99 0.35 -3.41
C ARG A 279 24.48 0.18 -3.40
N LEU A 280 23.73 0.95 -4.22
CA LEU A 280 22.28 0.82 -4.36
C LEU A 280 21.88 -0.58 -4.85
N ASN A 281 22.63 -1.14 -5.82
CA ASN A 281 22.39 -2.51 -6.28
C ASN A 281 22.57 -3.54 -5.16
N ALA A 282 23.63 -3.41 -4.36
CA ALA A 282 23.85 -4.28 -3.21
C ALA A 282 22.73 -4.15 -2.17
N GLU A 283 22.28 -2.92 -1.90
CA GLU A 283 21.20 -2.64 -0.95
C GLU A 283 19.85 -3.21 -1.40
N PHE A 284 19.43 -2.99 -2.65
CA PHE A 284 18.18 -3.59 -3.17
C PHE A 284 18.24 -5.12 -3.24
N ARG A 285 19.42 -5.70 -3.47
CA ARG A 285 19.60 -7.15 -3.36
C ARG A 285 19.46 -7.65 -1.92
N ALA A 286 20.02 -6.91 -0.96
CA ALA A 286 19.88 -7.23 0.47
C ALA A 286 18.40 -7.10 0.93
N LEU A 287 17.70 -6.04 0.51
CA LEU A 287 16.26 -5.86 0.78
C LEU A 287 15.43 -7.01 0.20
N TRP A 288 15.76 -7.44 -1.02
CA TRP A 288 15.09 -8.59 -1.62
C TRP A 288 15.31 -9.88 -0.81
N ARG A 289 16.54 -10.15 -0.37
CA ARG A 289 16.85 -11.31 0.48
C ARG A 289 16.17 -11.22 1.84
N LEU A 290 16.11 -10.04 2.43
CA LEU A 290 15.36 -9.79 3.67
C LEU A 290 13.87 -10.09 3.49
N THR A 291 13.29 -9.71 2.34
CA THR A 291 11.90 -10.04 2.01
C THR A 291 11.69 -11.55 1.93
N GLN A 292 12.55 -12.27 1.22
CA GLN A 292 12.47 -13.73 1.12
C GLN A 292 12.60 -14.39 2.50
N TRP A 293 13.48 -13.87 3.35
CA TRP A 293 13.59 -14.36 4.72
C TRP A 293 12.32 -14.11 5.53
N ASN A 294 11.77 -12.89 5.53
CA ASN A 294 10.54 -12.56 6.23
C ASN A 294 9.37 -13.46 5.79
N VAL A 295 9.29 -13.76 4.49
CA VAL A 295 8.29 -14.67 3.92
C VAL A 295 8.47 -16.09 4.46
N SER A 296 9.70 -16.61 4.43
CA SER A 296 10.04 -17.94 4.96
C SER A 296 9.73 -18.08 6.46
N GLU A 297 10.03 -17.03 7.24
CA GLU A 297 9.68 -16.98 8.67
C GLU A 297 8.15 -16.98 8.90
N ALA A 298 7.40 -16.24 8.05
CA ALA A 298 5.94 -16.20 8.12
C ALA A 298 5.30 -17.56 7.79
N GLU A 299 5.85 -18.29 6.81
CA GLU A 299 5.43 -19.65 6.46
C GLU A 299 5.71 -20.62 7.59
N ALA A 300 6.92 -20.58 8.17
CA ALA A 300 7.31 -21.43 9.31
C ALA A 300 6.44 -21.14 10.54
N ALA A 301 6.02 -19.91 10.75
CA ALA A 301 5.17 -19.51 11.87
C ALA A 301 3.68 -19.93 11.73
N ARG A 302 3.27 -20.54 10.62
CA ARG A 302 1.90 -21.03 10.36
C ARG A 302 0.81 -20.00 10.70
N GLY A 303 0.92 -18.78 10.16
CA GLY A 303 -0.10 -17.74 10.32
C GLY A 303 -0.04 -16.95 11.64
N LYS A 304 0.99 -17.09 12.44
CA LYS A 304 1.27 -16.11 13.50
C LYS A 304 1.70 -14.79 12.87
N VAL A 305 1.33 -13.68 13.56
CA VAL A 305 1.62 -12.31 13.10
C VAL A 305 3.03 -12.20 12.56
N PRO A 306 3.22 -11.68 11.33
CA PRO A 306 4.56 -11.47 10.77
C PRO A 306 5.46 -10.74 11.76
N GLY A 307 6.70 -11.20 11.89
CA GLY A 307 7.68 -10.61 12.78
C GLY A 307 7.95 -9.14 12.42
N VAL A 308 8.64 -8.44 13.31
CA VAL A 308 9.01 -7.02 13.15
C VAL A 308 9.99 -6.73 11.99
N GLY A 309 10.36 -7.74 11.20
CA GLY A 309 11.20 -7.62 10.01
C GLY A 309 10.67 -6.61 8.97
N GLY A 310 9.35 -6.43 8.89
CA GLY A 310 8.72 -5.41 8.05
C GLY A 310 9.11 -3.98 8.41
N SER A 311 9.37 -3.67 9.68
CA SER A 311 9.83 -2.34 10.11
C SER A 311 11.27 -2.05 9.68
N VAL A 312 12.17 -3.04 9.76
CA VAL A 312 13.55 -2.93 9.27
C VAL A 312 13.55 -2.72 7.76
N PHE A 313 12.76 -3.54 7.06
CA PHE A 313 12.60 -3.45 5.62
C PHE A 313 12.12 -2.04 5.20
N LYS A 314 10.99 -1.57 5.76
CA LYS A 314 10.39 -0.27 5.44
C LYS A 314 11.35 0.88 5.69
N LEU A 315 12.06 0.86 6.81
CA LEU A 315 13.05 1.89 7.16
C LEU A 315 14.17 2.00 6.13
N ARG A 316 14.73 0.85 5.70
CA ARG A 316 15.83 0.83 4.72
C ARG A 316 15.36 1.08 3.30
N TYR A 317 14.24 0.48 2.92
CA TYR A 317 13.65 0.64 1.60
C TYR A 317 13.32 2.11 1.30
N SER A 318 12.67 2.83 2.22
CA SER A 318 12.27 4.21 1.99
C SER A 318 13.48 5.14 1.76
N GLN A 319 14.59 4.91 2.44
CA GLN A 319 15.84 5.65 2.21
C GLN A 319 16.53 5.25 0.90
N ALA A 320 16.64 3.94 0.64
CA ALA A 320 17.26 3.45 -0.60
C ALA A 320 16.51 3.95 -1.85
N ARG A 321 15.17 4.07 -1.76
CA ARG A 321 14.36 4.66 -2.84
C ARG A 321 14.68 6.13 -3.06
N GLN A 322 14.79 6.94 -2.01
CA GLN A 322 15.22 8.34 -2.13
C GLN A 322 16.61 8.44 -2.74
N ASP A 323 17.57 7.66 -2.25
CA ASP A 323 18.96 7.64 -2.78
C ASP A 323 19.01 7.23 -4.25
N LEU A 324 18.13 6.32 -4.70
CA LEU A 324 18.01 5.93 -6.11
C LEU A 324 17.57 7.09 -6.99
N TYR A 325 16.51 7.79 -6.60
CA TYR A 325 15.98 8.88 -7.40
C TYR A 325 16.82 10.16 -7.30
N ASP A 326 17.59 10.35 -6.24
CA ASP A 326 18.62 11.36 -6.17
C ASP A 326 19.79 11.06 -7.15
N ALA A 327 20.18 9.77 -7.27
CA ALA A 327 21.15 9.36 -8.29
C ALA A 327 20.57 9.51 -9.71
N ALA A 328 19.26 9.28 -9.89
CA ALA A 328 18.60 9.51 -11.16
C ALA A 328 18.61 10.99 -11.55
N ALA A 329 18.33 11.90 -10.62
CA ALA A 329 18.43 13.35 -10.87
C ALA A 329 19.85 13.78 -11.27
N GLU A 330 20.86 13.19 -10.62
CA GLU A 330 22.26 13.43 -11.00
C GLU A 330 22.55 12.99 -12.46
N VAL A 331 22.08 11.81 -12.86
CA VAL A 331 22.26 11.31 -14.24
C VAL A 331 21.47 12.12 -15.27
N LEU A 332 20.27 12.59 -14.91
CA LEU A 332 19.43 13.41 -15.80
C LEU A 332 20.01 14.81 -16.08
N GLY A 333 20.84 15.35 -15.17
CA GLY A 333 21.36 16.72 -15.31
C GLY A 333 20.20 17.74 -15.38
N ASP A 334 20.20 18.63 -16.36
CA ASP A 334 19.16 19.68 -16.50
C ASP A 334 17.76 19.13 -16.70
N THR A 335 17.62 17.92 -17.25
CA THR A 335 16.32 17.22 -17.36
C THR A 335 15.71 16.94 -15.99
N ALA A 336 16.49 16.94 -14.91
CA ALA A 336 15.98 16.81 -13.54
C ALA A 336 15.12 17.99 -13.07
N LEU A 337 15.05 19.07 -13.82
CA LEU A 337 14.16 20.22 -13.59
C LEU A 337 12.79 20.06 -14.28
N ASP A 338 12.63 19.06 -15.13
CA ASP A 338 11.38 18.78 -15.84
C ASP A 338 10.44 17.90 -15.00
N LEU A 339 9.38 18.49 -14.43
CA LEU A 339 8.33 17.75 -13.71
C LEU A 339 7.54 16.78 -14.60
N GLY A 340 7.63 16.88 -15.92
CA GLY A 340 7.05 15.93 -16.86
C GLY A 340 7.80 14.60 -16.89
N HIS A 341 9.08 14.59 -16.51
CA HIS A 341 9.91 13.38 -16.52
C HIS A 341 9.51 12.42 -15.38
N PRO A 342 9.25 11.11 -15.66
CA PRO A 342 8.78 10.16 -14.65
C PRO A 342 9.70 10.06 -13.42
N TRP A 343 11.01 9.97 -13.60
CA TRP A 343 11.96 9.86 -12.49
C TRP A 343 12.01 11.12 -11.60
N VAL A 344 11.65 12.29 -12.13
CA VAL A 344 11.55 13.52 -11.33
C VAL A 344 10.31 13.48 -10.45
N ARG A 345 9.17 13.07 -11.01
CA ARG A 345 7.94 12.83 -10.23
C ARG A 345 8.16 11.77 -9.16
N ASP A 346 8.81 10.65 -9.50
CA ASP A 346 9.11 9.58 -8.56
C ASP A 346 10.07 10.03 -7.45
N ARG A 347 11.05 10.92 -7.77
CA ARG A 347 11.92 11.53 -6.76
C ARG A 347 11.11 12.32 -5.74
N LEU A 348 10.22 13.19 -6.19
CA LEU A 348 9.37 13.99 -5.30
C LEU A 348 8.40 13.12 -4.51
N SER A 349 7.80 12.11 -5.14
CA SER A 349 6.94 11.13 -4.46
C SER A 349 7.71 10.32 -3.42
N SER A 350 9.00 10.01 -3.65
CA SER A 350 9.82 9.20 -2.73
C SER A 350 9.97 9.82 -1.35
N LEU A 351 9.84 11.15 -1.23
CA LEU A 351 9.89 11.87 0.05
C LEU A 351 8.79 11.44 1.01
N SER A 352 7.62 11.05 0.49
CA SER A 352 6.49 10.57 1.29
C SER A 352 6.76 9.23 1.97
N TYR A 353 7.64 8.40 1.42
CA TYR A 353 7.91 7.05 1.93
C TYR A 353 8.60 7.00 3.30
N THR A 354 9.27 8.07 3.71
CA THR A 354 9.82 8.20 5.07
C THR A 354 8.79 8.70 6.08
N ILE A 355 7.59 9.06 5.62
CA ILE A 355 6.49 9.65 6.42
C ILE A 355 5.29 8.69 6.48
N ALA A 356 4.78 8.24 5.33
CA ALA A 356 3.63 7.35 5.21
C ALA A 356 3.87 5.96 5.82
N ALA A 357 2.82 5.20 6.10
CA ALA A 357 2.87 3.84 6.66
C ALA A 357 3.73 3.71 7.93
N GLY A 358 3.67 4.72 8.80
CA GLY A 358 4.54 4.91 9.96
C GLY A 358 5.88 5.55 9.58
N THR A 359 6.13 6.72 10.17
CA THR A 359 7.37 7.49 9.88
C THR A 359 8.63 6.69 10.18
N SER A 360 9.77 7.13 9.61
CA SER A 360 11.07 6.54 9.92
C SER A 360 11.36 6.53 11.43
N GLN A 361 10.86 7.53 12.19
CA GLN A 361 10.97 7.58 13.65
C GLN A 361 10.16 6.46 14.30
N ILE A 362 8.89 6.31 13.92
CA ILE A 362 8.03 5.22 14.42
C ILE A 362 8.63 3.84 14.09
N GLN A 363 9.20 3.67 12.89
CA GLN A 363 9.85 2.40 12.53
C GLN A 363 11.09 2.13 13.39
N ARG A 364 11.89 3.17 13.72
CA ARG A 364 13.04 3.05 14.65
C ARG A 364 12.59 2.67 16.05
N ASP A 365 11.51 3.29 16.56
CA ASP A 365 10.96 2.96 17.88
C ASP A 365 10.50 1.49 17.93
N ILE A 366 9.80 1.02 16.88
CA ILE A 366 9.39 -0.40 16.80
C ILE A 366 10.60 -1.33 16.77
N VAL A 367 11.64 -1.00 16.02
CA VAL A 367 12.89 -1.79 15.98
C VAL A 367 13.58 -1.77 17.35
N ALA A 368 13.71 -0.60 17.96
CA ALA A 368 14.35 -0.43 19.26
C ALA A 368 13.62 -1.25 20.35
N GLU A 369 12.31 -1.09 20.45
CA GLU A 369 11.51 -1.71 21.51
C GLU A 369 11.31 -3.22 21.29
N ARG A 370 10.96 -3.63 20.05
CA ARG A 370 10.49 -5.00 19.79
C ARG A 370 11.57 -5.96 19.26
N ILE A 371 12.62 -5.44 18.63
CA ILE A 371 13.75 -6.26 18.14
C ILE A 371 14.91 -6.20 19.12
N LEU A 372 15.30 -4.99 19.53
CA LEU A 372 16.48 -4.81 20.38
C LEU A 372 16.15 -4.88 21.88
N GLY A 373 14.87 -4.92 22.26
CA GLY A 373 14.45 -5.00 23.67
C GLY A 373 14.81 -3.74 24.49
N LEU A 374 15.01 -2.59 23.83
CA LEU A 374 15.33 -1.34 24.52
C LEU A 374 14.11 -0.79 25.26
N PRO A 375 14.32 -0.02 26.34
CA PRO A 375 13.23 0.62 27.07
C PRO A 375 12.40 1.50 26.14
N LYS A 376 11.09 1.51 26.39
CA LYS A 376 10.17 2.40 25.68
C LYS A 376 10.53 3.84 25.95
N GLY A 377 10.66 4.65 24.89
CA GLY A 377 10.84 6.10 25.00
C GLY A 377 9.65 6.74 25.74
N ARG A 378 9.92 7.78 26.57
CA ARG A 378 8.91 8.52 27.31
C ARG A 378 8.20 9.53 26.41
#